data_1a9176168a11991ba1735186d4bd9dea
#
_entry.id   1a9176168a11991ba1735186d4bd9dea
#
_cell.length_a   1.000
_cell.length_b   1.000
_cell.length_c   1.000
_cell.angle_alpha   90.00
_cell.angle_beta   90.00
_cell.angle_gamma   90.00
#
_symmetry.space_group_name_H-M   'P 1'
#
loop_
_entity.id
_entity.type
_entity.pdbx_description
1 polymer ?
#
loop_
_entity_poly.entity_id
_entity_poly.type
_entity_poly.pdbx_seq_one_letter_code
_entity_poly.pdbx_strand_id
1 'polypeptide(L)'
;MILYEDRDILVVDKPAGLLTMGTDSDKTRTAYFFLTDYVRKGYSKSRNRIFIVHRLDRETSGVVIFAKNIEAKVRLQDQWKDTEKKYLAVVHGQCARMSGTITTYLAENKAHIVYSTSDRTRGKLSTTGYKVLKQTKDSALLELDLWTGRKHQIRVHLAGIGHAVIGDRKYGKEDRDHTRLALHARSISFKHPFSRQQLTFEAQVPVYFNRLVGKVELKNEPD
;
A
#
# COMPACT_ATOMS: atom_id res chain seq x y z
N MET A 1 -11.59 7.51 -5.00
CA MET A 1 -12.87 6.94 -5.50
C MET A 1 -13.31 5.82 -4.57
N ILE A 2 -14.62 5.71 -4.24
CA ILE A 2 -15.17 4.60 -3.44
C ILE A 2 -15.28 3.40 -4.38
N LEU A 3 -14.71 2.26 -3.97
CA LEU A 3 -14.78 0.98 -4.68
C LEU A 3 -15.92 0.12 -4.19
N TYR A 4 -16.19 0.19 -2.88
CA TYR A 4 -17.26 -0.57 -2.24
C TYR A 4 -17.68 0.07 -0.93
N GLU A 5 -18.94 -0.01 -0.60
CA GLU A 5 -19.50 0.41 0.67
C GLU A 5 -20.68 -0.48 1.06
N ASP A 6 -20.69 -0.88 2.33
CA ASP A 6 -21.86 -1.49 2.96
C ASP A 6 -22.10 -0.90 4.35
N ARG A 7 -22.83 -1.61 5.21
CA ARG A 7 -23.09 -1.20 6.59
C ARG A 7 -21.81 -1.12 7.44
N ASP A 8 -20.83 -2.00 7.17
CA ASP A 8 -19.73 -2.31 8.08
C ASP A 8 -18.38 -1.85 7.58
N ILE A 9 -18.17 -1.80 6.27
CA ILE A 9 -16.89 -1.45 5.65
C ILE A 9 -17.05 -0.40 4.54
N LEU A 10 -15.95 0.30 4.28
CA LEU A 10 -15.78 1.25 3.19
C LEU A 10 -14.41 0.99 2.54
N VAL A 11 -14.40 0.63 1.26
CA VAL A 11 -13.19 0.37 0.48
C VAL A 11 -13.00 1.46 -0.55
N VAL A 12 -11.79 2.03 -0.61
CA VAL A 12 -11.51 3.16 -1.50
C VAL A 12 -10.21 2.96 -2.26
N ASP A 13 -10.12 3.54 -3.45
CA ASP A 13 -8.86 3.79 -4.15
C ASP A 13 -8.33 5.16 -3.71
N LYS A 14 -7.29 5.15 -2.86
CA LYS A 14 -6.66 6.35 -2.32
C LYS A 14 -5.70 6.94 -3.36
N PRO A 15 -5.81 8.21 -3.73
CA PRO A 15 -4.82 8.85 -4.60
C PRO A 15 -3.45 8.97 -3.90
N ALA A 16 -2.38 9.03 -4.70
CA ALA A 16 -1.06 9.42 -4.21
C ALA A 16 -1.08 10.87 -3.70
N GLY A 17 -0.24 11.18 -2.72
CA GLY A 17 -0.15 12.51 -2.10
C GLY A 17 -1.14 12.75 -0.96
N LEU A 18 -2.18 11.92 -0.82
CA LEU A 18 -3.15 11.99 0.28
C LEU A 18 -2.72 11.14 1.46
N LEU A 19 -2.69 11.70 2.67
CA LEU A 19 -2.48 10.93 3.90
C LEU A 19 -3.68 10.02 4.18
N THR A 20 -3.44 8.81 4.69
CA THR A 20 -4.51 7.91 5.14
C THR A 20 -5.17 8.45 6.42
N MET A 21 -4.35 8.94 7.36
CA MET A 21 -4.76 9.49 8.64
C MET A 21 -3.94 10.75 8.98
N GLY A 22 -4.49 11.57 9.87
CA GLY A 22 -3.84 12.80 10.30
C GLY A 22 -2.50 12.58 11.01
N THR A 23 -1.69 13.61 10.92
CA THR A 23 -0.47 13.83 11.71
C THR A 23 -0.72 15.05 12.60
N ASP A 24 0.23 15.37 13.48
CA ASP A 24 0.12 16.57 14.34
C ASP A 24 0.04 17.86 13.51
N SER A 25 0.68 17.88 12.34
CA SER A 25 0.74 19.04 11.45
C SER A 25 -0.37 19.12 10.40
N ASP A 26 -1.05 18.01 10.08
CA ASP A 26 -2.11 17.97 9.06
C ASP A 26 -3.21 17.00 9.48
N LYS A 27 -4.30 17.52 10.03
CA LYS A 27 -5.42 16.73 10.54
C LYS A 27 -6.58 16.63 9.55
N THR A 28 -6.70 17.55 8.61
CA THR A 28 -7.89 17.72 7.78
C THR A 28 -7.72 17.23 6.33
N ARG A 29 -6.51 17.27 5.77
CA ARG A 29 -6.24 16.79 4.41
C ARG A 29 -5.86 15.30 4.37
N THR A 30 -6.79 14.46 4.83
CA THR A 30 -6.59 13.01 4.95
C THR A 30 -7.79 12.23 4.45
N ALA A 31 -7.56 10.99 3.98
CA ALA A 31 -8.66 10.09 3.61
C ALA A 31 -9.62 9.88 4.78
N TYR A 32 -9.09 9.74 6.01
CA TYR A 32 -9.90 9.63 7.23
C TYR A 32 -10.86 10.81 7.41
N PHE A 33 -10.38 12.03 7.25
CA PHE A 33 -11.20 13.23 7.42
C PHE A 33 -12.32 13.29 6.37
N PHE A 34 -11.96 13.19 5.09
CA PHE A 34 -12.93 13.26 4.00
C PHE A 34 -13.98 12.15 4.06
N LEU A 35 -13.56 10.92 4.37
CA LEU A 35 -14.48 9.79 4.45
C LEU A 35 -15.32 9.80 5.73
N THR A 36 -14.83 10.38 6.82
CA THR A 36 -15.65 10.63 8.02
C THR A 36 -16.74 11.65 7.72
N ASP A 37 -16.43 12.73 7.00
CA ASP A 37 -17.41 13.72 6.56
C ASP A 37 -18.43 13.10 5.61
N TYR A 38 -17.97 12.30 4.65
CA TYR A 38 -18.82 11.55 3.73
C TYR A 38 -19.87 10.68 4.46
N VAL A 39 -19.48 9.86 5.45
CA VAL A 39 -20.41 8.99 6.17
C VAL A 39 -21.34 9.76 7.11
N ARG A 40 -20.99 11.00 7.46
CA ARG A 40 -21.86 11.95 8.18
C ARG A 40 -22.95 12.56 7.31
N LYS A 41 -22.80 12.47 5.99
CA LYS A 41 -23.77 13.04 5.01
C LYS A 41 -24.04 14.53 5.21
N GLY A 42 -23.00 15.30 5.54
CA GLY A 42 -23.11 16.74 5.82
C GLY A 42 -23.73 17.11 7.17
N TYR A 43 -24.13 16.12 7.98
CA TYR A 43 -24.70 16.40 9.31
C TYR A 43 -23.58 16.44 10.37
N SER A 44 -23.18 17.65 10.76
CA SER A 44 -22.04 17.88 11.66
C SER A 44 -22.18 17.24 13.05
N LYS A 45 -23.41 17.10 13.56
CA LYS A 45 -23.72 16.45 14.85
C LYS A 45 -23.81 14.93 14.77
N SER A 46 -23.67 14.34 13.56
CA SER A 46 -23.68 12.88 13.39
C SER A 46 -22.51 12.23 14.15
N ARG A 47 -22.80 11.13 14.85
CA ARG A 47 -21.80 10.28 15.50
C ARG A 47 -21.14 9.31 14.53
N ASN A 48 -21.62 9.23 13.28
CA ASN A 48 -21.04 8.36 12.27
C ASN A 48 -19.59 8.78 11.98
N ARG A 49 -18.72 7.80 11.93
CA ARG A 49 -17.30 7.97 11.56
C ARG A 49 -16.77 6.68 10.99
N ILE A 50 -15.66 6.77 10.28
CA ILE A 50 -14.90 5.59 9.89
C ILE A 50 -13.84 5.27 10.93
N PHE A 51 -13.32 4.04 10.86
CA PHE A 51 -12.25 3.54 11.72
C PHE A 51 -11.12 3.00 10.83
N ILE A 52 -9.88 3.34 11.19
CA ILE A 52 -8.70 2.93 10.44
C ILE A 52 -8.39 1.48 10.76
N VAL A 53 -8.40 0.62 9.73
CA VAL A 53 -7.98 -0.78 9.79
C VAL A 53 -6.48 -0.89 9.52
N HIS A 54 -6.04 -0.28 8.43
CA HIS A 54 -4.64 -0.20 8.00
C HIS A 54 -4.36 1.14 7.32
N ARG A 55 -3.13 1.33 6.88
CA ARG A 55 -2.73 2.58 6.24
C ARG A 55 -1.79 2.34 5.06
N LEU A 56 -1.84 3.24 4.09
CA LEU A 56 -0.82 3.43 3.07
C LEU A 56 0.01 4.69 3.39
N ASP A 57 1.23 4.73 2.91
CA ASP A 57 2.05 5.93 2.94
C ASP A 57 1.39 7.05 2.13
N ARG A 58 1.77 8.30 2.40
CA ARG A 58 1.22 9.48 1.71
C ARG A 58 1.29 9.33 0.19
N GLU A 59 2.49 8.97 -0.32
CA GLU A 59 2.76 8.90 -1.76
C GLU A 59 2.29 7.59 -2.42
N THR A 60 1.95 6.57 -1.63
CA THR A 60 1.40 5.31 -2.14
C THR A 60 -0.08 5.47 -2.47
N SER A 61 -0.47 5.11 -3.69
CA SER A 61 -1.88 5.05 -4.11
C SER A 61 -2.46 3.65 -3.98
N GLY A 62 -3.77 3.50 -4.16
CA GLY A 62 -4.45 2.21 -4.27
C GLY A 62 -5.40 1.88 -3.14
N VAL A 63 -5.76 0.61 -3.03
CA VAL A 63 -6.85 0.12 -2.18
C VAL A 63 -6.56 0.31 -0.70
N VAL A 64 -7.52 0.94 0.00
CA VAL A 64 -7.55 1.08 1.46
C VAL A 64 -8.92 0.71 1.99
N ILE A 65 -8.94 -0.06 3.07
CA ILE A 65 -10.16 -0.45 3.80
C ILE A 65 -10.29 0.38 5.06
N PHE A 66 -11.50 0.89 5.28
CA PHE A 66 -11.94 1.48 6.54
C PHE A 66 -13.12 0.69 7.08
N ALA A 67 -13.24 0.59 8.39
CA ALA A 67 -14.45 0.08 9.02
C ALA A 67 -15.41 1.24 9.34
N LYS A 68 -16.70 0.98 9.35
CA LYS A 68 -17.75 1.96 9.71
C LYS A 68 -18.21 1.81 11.17
N ASN A 69 -17.76 0.74 11.85
CA ASN A 69 -17.98 0.52 13.28
C ASN A 69 -16.74 -0.13 13.91
N ILE A 70 -16.69 -0.09 15.25
CA ILE A 70 -15.51 -0.59 15.99
C ILE A 70 -15.38 -2.10 15.92
N GLU A 71 -16.49 -2.83 15.88
CA GLU A 71 -16.50 -4.30 15.84
C GLU A 71 -15.94 -4.79 14.50
N ALA A 72 -16.37 -4.20 13.38
CA ALA A 72 -15.81 -4.47 12.06
C ALA A 72 -14.29 -4.19 12.03
N LYS A 73 -13.84 -3.06 12.65
CA LYS A 73 -12.40 -2.77 12.76
C LYS A 73 -11.65 -3.88 13.46
N VAL A 74 -12.11 -4.32 14.64
CA VAL A 74 -11.44 -5.37 15.44
C VAL A 74 -11.37 -6.66 14.63
N ARG A 75 -12.50 -7.12 14.08
CA ARG A 75 -12.56 -8.35 13.28
C ARG A 75 -11.66 -8.33 12.05
N LEU A 76 -11.54 -7.18 11.36
CA LEU A 76 -10.62 -7.02 10.24
C LEU A 76 -9.17 -7.03 10.68
N GLN A 77 -8.83 -6.42 11.83
CA GLN A 77 -7.47 -6.41 12.36
C GLN A 77 -7.04 -7.80 12.87
N ASP A 78 -7.95 -8.58 13.46
CA ASP A 78 -7.67 -9.94 13.94
C ASP A 78 -7.30 -10.89 12.78
N GLN A 79 -7.97 -10.76 11.63
CA GLN A 79 -7.66 -11.54 10.43
C GLN A 79 -6.60 -10.91 9.50
N TRP A 80 -5.96 -9.79 9.89
CA TRP A 80 -5.10 -9.01 9.02
C TRP A 80 -3.90 -9.79 8.47
N LYS A 81 -3.44 -10.81 9.18
CA LYS A 81 -2.34 -11.69 8.75
C LYS A 81 -2.75 -12.55 7.55
N ASP A 82 -4.01 -12.95 7.49
CA ASP A 82 -4.58 -13.81 6.45
C ASP A 82 -5.09 -13.00 5.24
N THR A 83 -5.04 -11.67 5.34
CA THR A 83 -5.42 -10.77 4.26
C THR A 83 -4.34 -10.76 3.18
N GLU A 84 -4.71 -11.10 1.95
CA GLU A 84 -3.82 -11.00 0.80
C GLU A 84 -3.70 -9.54 0.35
N LYS A 85 -2.49 -9.10 0.08
CA LYS A 85 -2.18 -7.72 -0.32
C LYS A 85 -1.19 -7.75 -1.46
N LYS A 86 -1.65 -7.42 -2.67
CA LYS A 86 -0.80 -7.29 -3.84
C LYS A 86 -0.53 -5.82 -4.16
N TYR A 87 0.71 -5.52 -4.46
CA TYR A 87 1.16 -4.19 -4.86
C TYR A 87 1.79 -4.25 -6.25
N LEU A 88 1.78 -3.14 -6.94
CA LEU A 88 2.60 -2.90 -8.11
C LEU A 88 3.65 -1.84 -7.77
N ALA A 89 4.88 -2.07 -8.22
CA ALA A 89 5.94 -1.08 -8.16
C ALA A 89 6.70 -1.04 -9.48
N VAL A 90 7.06 0.17 -9.91
CA VAL A 90 8.08 0.32 -10.96
C VAL A 90 9.39 0.69 -10.27
N VAL A 91 10.45 -0.07 -10.58
CA VAL A 91 11.77 0.08 -9.96
C VAL A 91 12.83 0.44 -11.01
N HIS A 92 13.94 1.02 -10.55
CA HIS A 92 15.11 1.29 -11.39
C HIS A 92 15.84 0.02 -11.78
N GLY A 93 16.30 -0.02 -13.02
CA GLY A 93 17.12 -1.08 -13.59
C GLY A 93 16.36 -2.36 -13.93
N GLN A 94 17.09 -3.33 -14.48
CA GLN A 94 16.59 -4.66 -14.82
C GLN A 94 16.87 -5.64 -13.68
N CYS A 95 15.84 -6.39 -13.27
CA CYS A 95 16.00 -7.43 -12.27
C CYS A 95 16.62 -8.70 -12.91
N ALA A 96 17.75 -9.14 -12.41
CA ALA A 96 18.38 -10.38 -12.87
C ALA A 96 17.56 -11.64 -12.54
N ARG A 97 16.79 -11.59 -11.43
CA ARG A 97 15.88 -12.67 -11.03
C ARG A 97 14.44 -12.25 -11.31
N MET A 98 13.71 -13.09 -12.03
CA MET A 98 12.30 -12.79 -12.41
C MET A 98 11.33 -12.91 -11.25
N SER A 99 11.70 -13.55 -10.16
CA SER A 99 10.92 -13.61 -8.91
C SER A 99 11.82 -13.89 -7.73
N GLY A 100 11.33 -13.62 -6.53
CA GLY A 100 12.06 -13.90 -5.31
C GLY A 100 11.31 -13.44 -4.06
N THR A 101 11.91 -13.73 -2.91
CA THR A 101 11.42 -13.32 -1.60
C THR A 101 12.53 -12.54 -0.89
N ILE A 102 12.17 -11.37 -0.33
CA ILE A 102 13.06 -10.54 0.47
C ILE A 102 12.60 -10.65 1.91
N THR A 103 13.49 -11.18 2.76
CA THR A 103 13.21 -11.32 4.21
C THR A 103 14.33 -10.64 4.99
N THR A 104 13.99 -9.59 5.74
CA THR A 104 14.92 -8.86 6.62
C THR A 104 14.24 -8.43 7.90
N TYR A 105 15.04 -8.01 8.89
CA TYR A 105 14.51 -7.28 10.05
C TYR A 105 14.52 -5.80 9.73
N LEU A 106 13.36 -5.13 9.90
CA LEU A 106 13.24 -3.69 9.68
C LEU A 106 13.16 -2.96 11.04
N ALA A 107 14.01 -1.96 11.20
CA ALA A 107 14.03 -1.05 12.33
C ALA A 107 13.82 0.39 11.87
N GLU A 108 13.40 1.26 12.76
CA GLU A 108 13.24 2.71 12.53
C GLU A 108 14.17 3.48 13.45
N ASN A 109 14.92 4.44 12.90
CA ASN A 109 15.78 5.31 13.70
C ASN A 109 15.02 6.55 14.22
N LYS A 110 15.69 7.37 15.05
CA LYS A 110 15.14 8.60 15.63
C LYS A 110 14.70 9.64 14.56
N ALA A 111 15.27 9.58 13.36
CA ALA A 111 14.90 10.43 12.23
C ALA A 111 13.73 9.85 11.39
N HIS A 112 13.03 8.85 11.91
CA HIS A 112 11.94 8.16 11.22
C HIS A 112 12.32 7.54 9.87
N ILE A 113 13.59 7.15 9.73
CA ILE A 113 14.08 6.37 8.58
C ILE A 113 14.02 4.90 8.95
N VAL A 114 13.36 4.11 8.10
CA VAL A 114 13.34 2.65 8.22
C VAL A 114 14.53 2.06 7.49
N TYR A 115 15.18 1.07 8.07
CA TYR A 115 16.35 0.40 7.49
C TYR A 115 16.34 -1.09 7.81
N SER A 116 17.03 -1.88 6.98
CA SER A 116 17.25 -3.30 7.24
C SER A 116 18.39 -3.48 8.23
N THR A 117 18.23 -4.42 9.17
CA THR A 117 19.22 -4.76 10.19
C THR A 117 19.33 -6.28 10.37
N SER A 118 20.49 -6.76 10.80
CA SER A 118 20.67 -8.13 11.28
C SER A 118 20.30 -8.30 12.76
N ASP A 119 20.15 -7.21 13.49
CA ASP A 119 19.79 -7.19 14.90
C ASP A 119 18.30 -7.53 15.08
N ARG A 120 18.04 -8.76 15.50
CA ARG A 120 16.69 -9.28 15.77
C ARG A 120 16.00 -8.61 16.96
N THR A 121 16.77 -8.00 17.86
CA THR A 121 16.20 -7.34 19.05
C THR A 121 15.65 -5.94 18.73
N ARG A 122 16.23 -5.28 17.72
CA ARG A 122 15.83 -3.93 17.28
C ARG A 122 14.85 -3.96 16.10
N GLY A 123 14.94 -4.98 15.26
CA GLY A 123 14.15 -5.07 14.03
C GLY A 123 12.93 -5.99 14.17
N LYS A 124 11.91 -5.74 13.36
CA LYS A 124 10.75 -6.62 13.18
C LYS A 124 10.89 -7.41 11.90
N LEU A 125 10.78 -8.73 11.97
CA LEU A 125 10.82 -9.59 10.79
C LEU A 125 9.80 -9.12 9.75
N SER A 126 10.25 -8.99 8.52
CA SER A 126 9.51 -8.44 7.41
C SER A 126 9.78 -9.25 6.16
N THR A 127 8.73 -9.61 5.44
CA THR A 127 8.83 -10.49 4.26
C THR A 127 7.96 -9.93 3.13
N THR A 128 8.57 -9.81 1.94
CA THR A 128 7.95 -9.34 0.69
C THR A 128 8.32 -10.29 -0.44
N GLY A 129 7.32 -10.89 -1.09
CA GLY A 129 7.49 -11.60 -2.36
C GLY A 129 7.51 -10.62 -3.52
N TYR A 130 8.21 -10.94 -4.60
CA TYR A 130 8.13 -10.18 -5.83
C TYR A 130 8.16 -11.08 -7.07
N LYS A 131 7.50 -10.61 -8.12
CA LYS A 131 7.51 -11.19 -9.48
C LYS A 131 7.65 -10.07 -10.49
N VAL A 132 8.58 -10.20 -11.42
CA VAL A 132 8.75 -9.25 -12.53
C VAL A 132 7.68 -9.52 -13.57
N LEU A 133 6.86 -8.53 -13.85
CA LEU A 133 5.82 -8.60 -14.87
C LEU A 133 6.30 -8.10 -16.22
N LYS A 134 7.15 -7.06 -16.21
CA LYS A 134 7.67 -6.41 -17.42
C LYS A 134 9.00 -5.74 -17.11
N GLN A 135 9.90 -5.70 -18.09
CA GLN A 135 11.15 -4.95 -18.00
C GLN A 135 11.37 -4.10 -19.25
N THR A 136 11.99 -2.95 -19.06
CA THR A 136 12.59 -2.11 -20.10
C THR A 136 14.11 -2.09 -19.92
N LYS A 137 14.82 -1.27 -20.69
CA LYS A 137 16.27 -1.07 -20.50
C LYS A 137 16.61 -0.53 -19.10
N ASP A 138 15.78 0.41 -18.59
CA ASP A 138 16.13 1.21 -17.41
C ASP A 138 15.17 1.01 -16.23
N SER A 139 14.14 0.17 -16.38
CA SER A 139 13.12 -0.04 -15.34
C SER A 139 12.46 -1.41 -15.40
N ALA A 140 11.87 -1.84 -14.28
CA ALA A 140 11.07 -3.06 -14.20
C ALA A 140 9.75 -2.80 -13.44
N LEU A 141 8.66 -3.40 -13.94
CA LEU A 141 7.37 -3.48 -13.24
C LEU A 141 7.34 -4.77 -12.44
N LEU A 142 7.12 -4.64 -11.16
CA LEU A 142 7.01 -5.76 -10.22
C LEU A 142 5.59 -5.87 -9.67
N GLU A 143 5.08 -7.09 -9.57
CA GLU A 143 4.02 -7.47 -8.65
C GLU A 143 4.65 -7.91 -7.34
N LEU A 144 4.05 -7.50 -6.23
CA LEU A 144 4.59 -7.70 -4.89
C LEU A 144 3.53 -8.30 -3.97
N ASP A 145 3.88 -9.39 -3.29
CA ASP A 145 3.08 -9.98 -2.22
C ASP A 145 3.56 -9.44 -0.86
N LEU A 146 2.69 -8.74 -0.14
CA LEU A 146 3.03 -8.14 1.14
C LEU A 146 2.57 -9.05 2.29
N TRP A 147 3.42 -9.99 2.72
CA TRP A 147 3.09 -10.93 3.81
C TRP A 147 3.16 -10.30 5.19
N THR A 148 4.00 -9.29 5.36
CA THR A 148 4.03 -8.42 6.55
C THR A 148 3.84 -6.97 6.11
N GLY A 149 3.32 -6.09 6.98
CA GLY A 149 3.01 -4.70 6.64
C GLY A 149 3.72 -3.70 7.55
N ARG A 150 5.07 -3.63 7.49
CA ARG A 150 5.84 -2.64 8.26
C ARG A 150 5.91 -1.31 7.50
N LYS A 151 6.13 -0.23 8.23
CA LYS A 151 6.33 1.10 7.65
C LYS A 151 7.41 1.06 6.57
N HIS A 152 7.12 1.59 5.39
CA HIS A 152 8.00 1.67 4.22
C HIS A 152 8.61 0.33 3.76
N GLN A 153 8.07 -0.82 4.18
CA GLN A 153 8.68 -2.14 3.97
C GLN A 153 9.09 -2.41 2.52
N ILE A 154 8.17 -2.28 1.57
CA ILE A 154 8.43 -2.53 0.15
C ILE A 154 9.57 -1.64 -0.34
N ARG A 155 9.55 -0.36 0.00
CA ARG A 155 10.53 0.63 -0.44
C ARG A 155 11.94 0.30 0.05
N VAL A 156 12.06 -0.07 1.33
CA VAL A 156 13.36 -0.45 1.93
C VAL A 156 13.85 -1.78 1.38
N HIS A 157 12.98 -2.77 1.21
CA HIS A 157 13.33 -4.08 0.66
C HIS A 157 13.86 -3.96 -0.78
N LEU A 158 13.11 -3.25 -1.65
CA LEU A 158 13.50 -3.09 -3.04
C LEU A 158 14.80 -2.26 -3.19
N ALA A 159 14.95 -1.19 -2.43
CA ALA A 159 16.19 -0.43 -2.38
C ALA A 159 17.38 -1.29 -1.89
N GLY A 160 17.13 -2.15 -0.88
CA GLY A 160 18.14 -3.05 -0.31
C GLY A 160 18.68 -4.09 -1.28
N ILE A 161 17.92 -4.47 -2.31
CA ILE A 161 18.36 -5.37 -3.38
C ILE A 161 18.84 -4.63 -4.65
N GLY A 162 19.02 -3.30 -4.56
CA GLY A 162 19.53 -2.48 -5.67
C GLY A 162 18.47 -1.98 -6.65
N HIS A 163 17.19 -2.25 -6.41
CA HIS A 163 16.06 -1.89 -7.27
C HIS A 163 15.11 -0.93 -6.56
N ALA A 164 15.59 0.29 -6.25
CA ALA A 164 14.74 1.30 -5.60
C ALA A 164 13.51 1.62 -6.44
N VAL A 165 12.39 1.89 -5.78
CA VAL A 165 11.15 2.31 -6.44
C VAL A 165 11.36 3.67 -7.11
N ILE A 166 10.94 3.81 -8.37
CA ILE A 166 11.03 5.08 -9.11
C ILE A 166 10.23 6.16 -8.36
N GLY A 167 10.83 7.35 -8.22
CA GLY A 167 10.28 8.48 -7.49
C GLY A 167 10.42 8.37 -5.96
N ASP A 168 11.16 7.39 -5.44
CA ASP A 168 11.42 7.27 -4.01
C ASP A 168 12.55 8.20 -3.55
N ARG A 169 12.19 9.40 -3.11
CA ARG A 169 13.15 10.40 -2.60
C ARG A 169 13.80 10.04 -1.26
N LYS A 170 13.29 9.02 -0.55
CA LYS A 170 13.78 8.64 0.77
C LYS A 170 14.76 7.49 0.74
N TYR A 171 14.54 6.52 -0.14
CA TYR A 171 15.32 5.28 -0.24
C TYR A 171 15.95 5.09 -1.61
N GLY A 172 15.48 5.81 -2.64
CA GLY A 172 16.10 5.86 -3.96
C GLY A 172 17.30 6.81 -3.95
N LYS A 173 18.38 6.43 -4.63
CA LYS A 173 19.51 7.33 -4.86
C LYS A 173 19.17 8.26 -6.01
N GLU A 174 19.18 9.59 -5.78
CA GLU A 174 19.20 10.65 -6.81
C GLU A 174 18.15 10.55 -7.94
N ASP A 175 16.93 10.10 -7.63
CA ASP A 175 15.83 10.13 -8.59
C ASP A 175 15.28 11.56 -8.70
N ARG A 176 16.00 12.41 -9.46
CA ARG A 176 15.61 13.81 -9.69
C ARG A 176 14.56 13.96 -10.79
N ASP A 177 14.46 12.96 -11.67
CA ASP A 177 13.62 13.02 -12.86
C ASP A 177 12.17 12.63 -12.56
N HIS A 178 11.93 11.93 -11.44
CA HIS A 178 10.62 11.43 -11.08
C HIS A 178 10.12 12.06 -9.77
N THR A 179 9.01 12.76 -9.85
CA THR A 179 8.42 13.46 -8.70
C THR A 179 7.41 12.63 -7.93
N ARG A 180 6.95 11.51 -8.51
CA ARG A 180 5.90 10.66 -7.97
C ARG A 180 6.41 9.25 -7.71
N LEU A 181 6.17 8.74 -6.49
CA LEU A 181 6.47 7.36 -6.11
C LEU A 181 5.67 6.35 -6.95
N ALA A 182 6.35 5.45 -7.65
CA ALA A 182 5.74 4.41 -8.47
C ALA A 182 5.42 3.16 -7.63
N LEU A 183 4.63 3.32 -6.56
CA LEU A 183 4.15 2.26 -5.68
C LEU A 183 2.63 2.36 -5.52
N HIS A 184 1.93 1.25 -5.76
CA HIS A 184 0.48 1.19 -5.82
C HIS A 184 -0.05 -0.09 -5.16
N ALA A 185 -0.95 0.04 -4.18
CA ALA A 185 -1.69 -1.06 -3.59
C ALA A 185 -2.76 -1.53 -4.59
N ARG A 186 -2.39 -2.53 -5.41
CA ARG A 186 -3.20 -2.99 -6.55
C ARG A 186 -4.45 -3.71 -6.12
N SER A 187 -4.33 -4.67 -5.21
CA SER A 187 -5.48 -5.45 -4.75
C SER A 187 -5.37 -5.84 -3.28
N ILE A 188 -6.52 -6.11 -2.71
CA ILE A 188 -6.66 -6.66 -1.38
C ILE A 188 -7.77 -7.70 -1.36
N SER A 189 -7.51 -8.86 -0.72
CA SER A 189 -8.47 -9.95 -0.59
C SER A 189 -8.57 -10.37 0.87
N PHE A 190 -9.79 -10.41 1.42
CA PHE A 190 -10.06 -10.68 2.84
C PHE A 190 -11.47 -11.21 3.04
N LYS A 191 -11.75 -11.80 4.21
CA LYS A 191 -13.10 -12.21 4.58
C LYS A 191 -13.86 -11.03 5.19
N HIS A 192 -15.09 -10.80 4.71
CA HIS A 192 -15.96 -9.77 5.29
C HIS A 192 -16.15 -10.00 6.80
N PRO A 193 -16.07 -8.93 7.63
CA PRO A 193 -16.00 -9.09 9.10
C PRO A 193 -17.20 -9.80 9.73
N PHE A 194 -18.37 -9.77 9.10
CA PHE A 194 -19.59 -10.39 9.62
C PHE A 194 -20.06 -11.55 8.74
N SER A 195 -20.28 -11.35 7.44
CA SER A 195 -20.77 -12.40 6.55
C SER A 195 -19.75 -13.51 6.26
N ARG A 196 -18.46 -13.27 6.53
CA ARG A 196 -17.33 -14.17 6.27
C ARG A 196 -17.12 -14.50 4.79
N GLN A 197 -17.88 -13.86 3.90
CA GLN A 197 -17.70 -13.96 2.46
C GLN A 197 -16.32 -13.45 2.06
N GLN A 198 -15.63 -14.18 1.16
CA GLN A 198 -14.38 -13.72 0.58
C GLN A 198 -14.65 -12.54 -0.37
N LEU A 199 -13.99 -11.42 -0.13
CA LEU A 199 -14.10 -10.22 -0.93
C LEU A 199 -12.72 -9.86 -1.49
N THR A 200 -12.69 -9.50 -2.77
CA THR A 200 -11.48 -9.01 -3.45
C THR A 200 -11.78 -7.67 -4.11
N PHE A 201 -10.93 -6.70 -3.88
CA PHE A 201 -11.04 -5.36 -4.47
C PHE A 201 -9.75 -4.99 -5.17
N GLU A 202 -9.89 -4.37 -6.33
CA GLU A 202 -8.77 -3.92 -7.14
C GLU A 202 -8.88 -2.43 -7.46
N ALA A 203 -7.77 -1.72 -7.40
CA ALA A 203 -7.63 -0.36 -7.91
C ALA A 203 -7.03 -0.38 -9.31
N GLN A 204 -7.43 0.54 -10.17
CA GLN A 204 -6.87 0.66 -11.52
C GLN A 204 -5.39 1.01 -11.48
N VAL A 205 -4.61 0.39 -12.37
CA VAL A 205 -3.19 0.72 -12.52
C VAL A 205 -3.03 2.20 -12.88
N PRO A 206 -2.23 2.97 -12.13
CA PRO A 206 -2.06 4.38 -12.42
C PRO A 206 -1.47 4.60 -13.82
N VAL A 207 -2.05 5.50 -14.61
CA VAL A 207 -1.55 5.87 -15.95
C VAL A 207 -0.07 6.24 -15.94
N TYR A 208 0.43 6.77 -14.83
CA TYR A 208 1.83 7.08 -14.61
C TYR A 208 2.75 5.86 -14.84
N PHE A 209 2.33 4.64 -14.46
CA PHE A 209 3.12 3.42 -14.67
C PHE A 209 3.33 3.14 -16.15
N ASN A 210 2.31 3.39 -16.99
CA ASN A 210 2.44 3.23 -18.45
C ASN A 210 3.51 4.12 -19.06
N ARG A 211 3.77 5.29 -18.47
CA ARG A 211 4.84 6.20 -18.92
C ARG A 211 6.24 5.67 -18.59
N LEU A 212 6.36 4.86 -17.55
CA LEU A 212 7.64 4.31 -17.07
C LEU A 212 8.04 3.02 -17.77
N VAL A 213 7.08 2.15 -18.06
CA VAL A 213 7.36 0.79 -18.60
C VAL A 213 6.57 0.48 -19.87
N GLY A 214 5.90 1.48 -20.49
CA GLY A 214 4.96 1.27 -21.59
C GLY A 214 3.66 0.60 -21.10
N LYS A 215 2.71 0.35 -22.00
CA LYS A 215 1.37 -0.18 -21.66
C LYS A 215 1.47 -1.37 -20.71
N VAL A 216 0.79 -1.27 -19.57
CA VAL A 216 0.70 -2.32 -18.56
C VAL A 216 -0.60 -3.09 -18.80
N GLU A 217 -0.44 -4.33 -19.25
CA GLU A 217 -1.54 -5.29 -19.39
C GLU A 217 -1.33 -6.36 -18.31
N LEU A 218 -2.15 -6.32 -17.28
CA LEU A 218 -2.19 -7.38 -16.29
C LEU A 218 -3.14 -8.45 -16.82
N LYS A 219 -2.65 -9.68 -16.97
CA LYS A 219 -3.55 -10.80 -17.20
C LYS A 219 -4.42 -10.93 -15.95
N ASN A 220 -5.74 -10.88 -16.14
CA ASN A 220 -6.66 -11.35 -15.11
C ASN A 220 -6.29 -12.81 -14.89
N GLU A 221 -5.94 -13.19 -13.66
CA GLU A 221 -5.85 -14.61 -13.32
C GLU A 221 -7.26 -15.17 -13.56
N PRO A 222 -7.40 -16.30 -14.27
CA PRO A 222 -8.71 -16.92 -14.41
C PRO A 222 -9.25 -17.28 -13.01
N ASP A 223 -10.55 -17.06 -12.84
CA ASP A 223 -11.32 -17.44 -11.65
C ASP A 223 -11.17 -18.92 -11.28
#